data_5b16b344cc82867f85305bf37eab0fad
#
_entry.id   5b16b344cc82867f85305bf37eab0fad
#
_cell.length_a   1.000
_cell.length_b   1.000
_cell.length_c   1.000
_cell.angle_alpha   90.00
_cell.angle_beta   90.00
_cell.angle_gamma   90.00
#
_symmetry.space_group_name_H-M   'P 1'
#
loop_
_entity.id
_entity.type
_entity.pdbx_description
1 polymer ?
#
loop_
_entity_poly.entity_id
_entity_poly.type
_entity_poly.pdbx_seq_one_letter_code
_entity_poly.pdbx_strand_id
1 'polypeptide(L)'
;MRDAMVASINLNIFNSHCDRISMANLAQAVNVLQALILTEGEKMILTPTYHVFDLYKNHQNAELCYSSIEDEKQEGYNLPIISQSVSVNSDNEMTLTVSNCSLTECRTIEADIRGFSFDSVRARILSAESNAHNTFDEPENVTITEFDKITKIDSGITFTLPPVSYTHLRAHETVLDIVC
;
A
#
# COMPACT_ATOMS: atom_id res chain seq x y z
N MET A 1 -0.45 10.95 9.09
CA MET A 1 0.25 9.87 8.36
C MET A 1 0.83 8.77 9.25
N ARG A 2 1.41 9.05 10.40
CA ARG A 2 2.04 8.04 11.27
C ARG A 2 1.17 6.78 11.49
N ASP A 3 -0.08 6.95 11.87
CA ASP A 3 -0.99 5.83 12.15
C ASP A 3 -1.33 5.03 10.89
N ALA A 4 -1.42 5.70 9.73
CA ALA A 4 -1.58 5.05 8.44
C ALA A 4 -0.36 4.18 8.08
N MET A 5 0.86 4.66 8.34
CA MET A 5 2.08 3.86 8.14
C MET A 5 2.11 2.63 9.05
N VAL A 6 1.74 2.77 10.33
CA VAL A 6 1.61 1.63 11.24
C VAL A 6 0.59 0.62 10.73
N ALA A 7 -0.57 1.08 10.26
CA ALA A 7 -1.59 0.20 9.69
C ALA A 7 -1.07 -0.54 8.44
N SER A 8 -0.40 0.15 7.52
CA SER A 8 0.12 -0.44 6.28
C SER A 8 1.16 -1.53 6.54
N ILE A 9 2.09 -1.29 7.47
CA ILE A 9 3.12 -2.27 7.86
C ILE A 9 2.46 -3.51 8.48
N ASN A 10 1.53 -3.31 9.42
CA ASN A 10 0.84 -4.44 10.05
C ASN A 10 0.01 -5.24 9.05
N LEU A 11 -0.70 -4.59 8.12
CA LEU A 11 -1.46 -5.29 7.08
C LEU A 11 -0.54 -6.11 6.16
N ASN A 12 0.62 -5.57 5.78
CA ASN A 12 1.61 -6.32 5.00
C ASN A 12 2.12 -7.55 5.75
N ILE A 13 2.40 -7.42 7.06
CA ILE A 13 2.80 -8.54 7.92
C ILE A 13 1.67 -9.58 8.00
N PHE A 14 0.42 -9.15 8.21
CA PHE A 14 -0.72 -10.05 8.32
C PHE A 14 -0.96 -10.81 7.01
N ASN A 15 -0.87 -10.13 5.88
CA ASN A 15 -1.01 -10.77 4.58
C ASN A 15 0.11 -11.79 4.32
N SER A 16 1.35 -11.48 4.70
CA SER A 16 2.48 -12.40 4.60
C SER A 16 2.32 -13.66 5.47
N HIS A 17 1.39 -13.65 6.42
CA HIS A 17 1.04 -14.75 7.31
C HIS A 17 -0.41 -15.21 7.15
N CYS A 18 -0.98 -15.07 5.94
CA CYS A 18 -2.38 -15.44 5.64
C CYS A 18 -2.66 -16.95 5.81
N ASP A 19 -1.62 -17.78 5.89
CA ASP A 19 -1.71 -19.20 6.26
C ASP A 19 -2.32 -19.42 7.65
N ARG A 20 -2.20 -18.46 8.55
CA ARG A 20 -2.67 -18.52 9.95
C ARG A 20 -3.44 -17.29 10.40
N ILE A 21 -3.44 -16.20 9.64
CA ILE A 21 -4.17 -14.96 9.93
C ILE A 21 -5.27 -14.81 8.89
N SER A 22 -6.51 -15.07 9.29
CA SER A 22 -7.67 -14.99 8.38
C SER A 22 -8.40 -13.65 8.44
N MET A 23 -8.11 -12.81 9.44
CA MET A 23 -8.82 -11.54 9.62
C MET A 23 -7.93 -10.51 10.33
N ALA A 24 -7.98 -9.28 9.84
CA ALA A 24 -7.39 -8.11 10.49
C ALA A 24 -8.47 -7.08 10.79
N ASN A 25 -8.61 -6.70 12.05
CA ASN A 25 -9.61 -5.74 12.50
C ASN A 25 -8.93 -4.52 13.13
N LEU A 26 -9.44 -3.34 12.80
CA LEU A 26 -9.16 -2.13 13.55
C LEU A 26 -10.26 -1.92 14.60
N ALA A 27 -9.88 -1.78 15.86
CA ALA A 27 -10.83 -1.58 16.95
C ALA A 27 -11.52 -0.22 16.82
N GLN A 28 -12.85 -0.24 16.80
CA GLN A 28 -13.77 0.88 16.72
C GLN A 28 -13.50 1.81 15.53
N ALA A 29 -14.37 1.76 14.54
CA ALA A 29 -14.17 2.46 13.28
C ALA A 29 -14.42 3.97 13.34
N VAL A 30 -15.20 4.46 14.31
CA VAL A 30 -15.70 5.85 14.34
C VAL A 30 -15.41 6.51 15.69
N ASN A 31 -14.88 7.74 15.64
CA ASN A 31 -14.71 8.67 16.80
C ASN A 31 -13.91 8.11 17.99
N VAL A 32 -12.88 7.34 17.71
CA VAL A 32 -11.96 6.80 18.72
C VAL A 32 -10.52 7.08 18.33
N LEU A 33 -9.58 6.71 19.22
CA LEU A 33 -8.16 6.73 18.87
C LEU A 33 -7.92 5.84 17.63
N GLN A 34 -7.25 6.39 16.62
CA GLN A 34 -6.95 5.72 15.35
C GLN A 34 -8.20 5.34 14.53
N ALA A 35 -9.32 6.04 14.75
CA ALA A 35 -10.54 5.79 13.98
C ALA A 35 -10.31 5.91 12.49
N LEU A 36 -11.04 5.14 11.69
CA LEU A 36 -11.09 5.28 10.24
C LEU A 36 -11.88 6.53 9.84
N ILE A 37 -12.92 6.84 10.60
CA ILE A 37 -13.88 7.91 10.34
C ILE A 37 -14.02 8.78 11.58
N LEU A 38 -14.02 10.09 11.40
CA LEU A 38 -14.37 11.04 12.44
C LEU A 38 -15.62 11.81 12.02
N THR A 39 -16.53 12.03 12.97
CA THR A 39 -17.77 12.80 12.77
C THR A 39 -17.94 13.85 13.85
N GLU A 40 -18.46 15.01 13.46
CA GLU A 40 -18.85 16.11 14.35
C GLU A 40 -20.11 16.80 13.81
N GLY A 41 -21.23 16.65 14.47
CA GLY A 41 -22.53 17.11 13.96
C GLY A 41 -22.86 16.46 12.61
N GLU A 42 -23.03 17.28 11.56
CA GLU A 42 -23.31 16.82 10.20
C GLU A 42 -22.04 16.58 9.37
N LYS A 43 -20.86 16.86 9.93
CA LYS A 43 -19.58 16.71 9.21
C LYS A 43 -19.03 15.31 9.41
N MET A 44 -18.36 14.79 8.39
CA MET A 44 -17.62 13.53 8.41
C MET A 44 -16.30 13.68 7.67
N ILE A 45 -15.23 13.11 8.20
CA ILE A 45 -13.93 13.02 7.53
C ILE A 45 -13.39 11.61 7.57
N LEU A 46 -12.63 11.26 6.54
CA LEU A 46 -11.86 10.03 6.44
C LEU A 46 -10.44 10.30 6.93
N THR A 47 -9.92 9.44 7.80
CA THR A 47 -8.55 9.56 8.28
C THR A 47 -7.55 8.96 7.27
N PRO A 48 -6.26 9.29 7.33
CA PRO A 48 -5.25 8.61 6.51
C PRO A 48 -5.25 7.09 6.67
N THR A 49 -5.59 6.58 7.85
CA THR A 49 -5.72 5.13 8.11
C THR A 49 -6.86 4.50 7.30
N TYR A 50 -7.98 5.19 7.11
CA TYR A 50 -9.06 4.74 6.24
C TYR A 50 -8.54 4.47 4.82
N HIS A 51 -7.76 5.38 4.26
CA HIS A 51 -7.22 5.26 2.92
C HIS A 51 -6.30 4.04 2.75
N VAL A 52 -5.54 3.69 3.79
CA VAL A 52 -4.74 2.46 3.79
C VAL A 52 -5.64 1.23 3.69
N PHE A 53 -6.68 1.13 4.52
CA PHE A 53 -7.61 0.01 4.47
C PHE A 53 -8.37 -0.06 3.13
N ASP A 54 -8.79 1.07 2.59
CA ASP A 54 -9.46 1.13 1.29
C ASP A 54 -8.58 0.62 0.15
N LEU A 55 -7.31 1.01 0.12
CA LEU A 55 -6.35 0.51 -0.86
C LEU A 55 -6.02 -0.97 -0.64
N TYR A 56 -5.93 -1.42 0.62
CA TYR A 56 -5.53 -2.78 0.98
C TYR A 56 -6.60 -3.83 0.68
N LYS A 57 -7.86 -3.44 0.50
CA LYS A 57 -8.98 -4.37 0.19
C LYS A 57 -8.75 -5.22 -1.07
N ASN A 58 -7.89 -4.79 -1.98
CA ASN A 58 -7.56 -5.54 -3.19
C ASN A 58 -6.74 -6.82 -2.93
N HIS A 59 -6.18 -6.99 -1.73
CA HIS A 59 -5.56 -8.24 -1.29
C HIS A 59 -6.59 -9.26 -0.76
N GLN A 60 -7.84 -8.86 -0.54
CA GLN A 60 -8.90 -9.76 -0.05
C GLN A 60 -9.26 -10.79 -1.11
N ASN A 61 -9.37 -12.05 -0.71
CA ASN A 61 -9.68 -13.19 -1.58
C ASN A 61 -8.68 -13.37 -2.75
N ALA A 62 -7.44 -12.89 -2.59
CA ALA A 62 -6.36 -13.05 -3.53
C ALA A 62 -5.33 -14.05 -2.99
N GLU A 63 -4.58 -14.68 -3.86
CA GLU A 63 -3.50 -15.59 -3.51
C GLU A 63 -2.23 -14.80 -3.21
N LEU A 64 -1.62 -15.05 -2.06
CA LEU A 64 -0.34 -14.44 -1.67
C LEU A 64 0.77 -14.92 -2.60
N CYS A 65 1.50 -13.99 -3.20
CA CYS A 65 2.70 -14.27 -3.95
C CYS A 65 3.94 -14.21 -3.05
N TYR A 66 4.88 -15.12 -3.27
CA TYR A 66 6.18 -15.00 -2.63
C TYR A 66 6.85 -13.70 -3.09
N SER A 67 7.30 -12.92 -2.13
CA SER A 67 8.05 -11.69 -2.39
C SER A 67 9.13 -11.50 -1.33
N SER A 68 10.30 -11.08 -1.77
CA SER A 68 11.42 -10.73 -0.89
C SER A 68 11.94 -9.36 -1.27
N ILE A 69 12.48 -8.65 -0.31
CA ILE A 69 13.11 -7.36 -0.52
C ILE A 69 14.51 -7.37 0.10
N GLU A 70 15.47 -6.88 -0.67
CA GLU A 70 16.78 -6.54 -0.17
C GLU A 70 16.74 -5.08 0.29
N ASP A 71 16.64 -4.86 1.58
CA ASP A 71 16.52 -3.53 2.16
C ASP A 71 17.39 -3.39 3.40
N GLU A 72 17.87 -2.18 3.60
CA GLU A 72 18.58 -1.80 4.80
C GLU A 72 17.60 -1.64 5.96
N LYS A 73 17.99 -2.13 7.14
CA LYS A 73 17.22 -1.87 8.35
C LYS A 73 17.45 -0.44 8.81
N GLN A 74 16.43 0.19 9.34
CA GLN A 74 16.56 1.49 9.94
C GLN A 74 17.55 1.43 11.11
N GLU A 75 18.57 2.31 11.09
CA GLU A 75 19.60 2.36 12.12
C GLU A 75 18.97 2.56 13.51
N GLY A 76 19.36 1.73 14.47
CA GLY A 76 18.82 1.75 15.84
C GLY A 76 17.46 1.07 16.04
N TYR A 77 16.80 0.60 14.97
CA TYR A 77 15.53 -0.10 15.04
C TYR A 77 15.59 -1.39 14.22
N ASN A 78 14.91 -2.42 14.67
CA ASN A 78 14.80 -3.69 13.94
C ASN A 78 13.60 -3.71 12.98
N LEU A 79 13.27 -2.54 12.40
CA LEU A 79 12.17 -2.38 11.45
C LEU A 79 12.73 -2.20 10.03
N PRO A 80 12.11 -2.81 9.02
CA PRO A 80 12.48 -2.57 7.64
C PRO A 80 12.15 -1.11 7.26
N ILE A 81 12.98 -0.52 6.40
CA ILE A 81 12.68 0.79 5.80
C ILE A 81 11.55 0.64 4.79
N ILE A 82 11.57 -0.46 4.03
CA ILE A 82 10.51 -0.80 3.08
C ILE A 82 9.72 -2.01 3.60
N SER A 83 8.41 -1.89 3.58
CA SER A 83 7.48 -2.99 3.85
C SER A 83 6.60 -3.21 2.64
N GLN A 84 6.42 -4.47 2.23
CA GLN A 84 5.69 -4.81 1.02
C GLN A 84 4.81 -6.05 1.21
N SER A 85 3.82 -6.20 0.33
CA SER A 85 3.06 -7.43 0.15
C SER A 85 2.55 -7.51 -1.29
N VAL A 86 2.48 -8.74 -1.83
CA VAL A 86 2.06 -9.00 -3.21
C VAL A 86 1.02 -10.10 -3.22
N SER A 87 -0.02 -9.93 -4.00
CA SER A 87 -1.01 -10.98 -4.25
C SER A 87 -1.58 -10.90 -5.66
N VAL A 88 -2.16 -12.01 -6.12
CA VAL A 88 -2.88 -12.10 -7.40
C VAL A 88 -4.30 -12.59 -7.13
N ASN A 89 -5.29 -11.89 -7.68
CA ASN A 89 -6.70 -12.27 -7.53
C ASN A 89 -7.15 -13.25 -8.63
N SER A 90 -8.42 -13.69 -8.56
CA SER A 90 -9.03 -14.60 -9.54
C SER A 90 -9.14 -14.02 -10.96
N ASP A 91 -9.03 -12.72 -11.11
CA ASP A 91 -9.10 -12.02 -12.39
C ASP A 91 -7.70 -11.80 -13.00
N ASN A 92 -6.68 -12.49 -12.46
CA ASN A 92 -5.29 -12.33 -12.83
C ASN A 92 -4.80 -10.88 -12.72
N GLU A 93 -5.26 -10.16 -11.72
CA GLU A 93 -4.72 -8.86 -11.37
C GLU A 93 -3.72 -9.00 -10.22
N MET A 94 -2.49 -8.56 -10.45
CA MET A 94 -1.48 -8.46 -9.39
C MET A 94 -1.66 -7.16 -8.63
N THR A 95 -1.71 -7.27 -7.32
CA THR A 95 -1.66 -6.14 -6.39
C THR A 95 -0.33 -6.16 -5.64
N LEU A 96 0.41 -5.08 -5.72
CA LEU A 96 1.63 -4.83 -4.94
C LEU A 96 1.40 -3.61 -4.06
N THR A 97 1.53 -3.78 -2.74
CA THR A 97 1.56 -2.67 -1.79
C THR A 97 2.96 -2.47 -1.23
N VAL A 98 3.41 -1.23 -1.20
CA VAL A 98 4.75 -0.87 -0.71
C VAL A 98 4.68 0.35 0.18
N SER A 99 5.28 0.27 1.36
CA SER A 99 5.42 1.38 2.31
C SER A 99 6.87 1.80 2.41
N ASN A 100 7.17 3.08 2.20
CA ASN A 100 8.47 3.67 2.55
C ASN A 100 8.36 4.29 3.95
N CYS A 101 9.00 3.65 4.92
CA CYS A 101 8.97 4.04 6.33
C CYS A 101 10.04 5.06 6.71
N SER A 102 10.94 5.42 5.78
CA SER A 102 11.89 6.50 6.01
C SER A 102 11.16 7.81 6.24
N LEU A 103 11.60 8.60 7.21
CA LEU A 103 11.03 9.91 7.49
C LEU A 103 11.57 11.01 6.56
N THR A 104 12.71 10.78 5.92
CA THR A 104 13.46 11.82 5.21
C THR A 104 13.91 11.42 3.81
N GLU A 105 13.99 10.12 3.51
CA GLU A 105 14.64 9.65 2.28
C GLU A 105 13.65 9.04 1.29
N CYS A 106 13.77 9.44 0.03
CA CYS A 106 13.15 8.72 -1.06
C CYS A 106 13.84 7.37 -1.25
N ARG A 107 13.06 6.36 -1.65
CA ARG A 107 13.59 5.02 -1.96
C ARG A 107 13.18 4.61 -3.36
N THR A 108 14.17 4.25 -4.17
CA THR A 108 13.92 3.68 -5.49
C THR A 108 13.80 2.17 -5.37
N ILE A 109 12.70 1.66 -5.87
CA ILE A 109 12.38 0.23 -5.89
C ILE A 109 12.53 -0.26 -7.32
N GLU A 110 13.26 -1.34 -7.48
CA GLU A 110 13.28 -2.15 -8.68
C GLU A 110 12.63 -3.48 -8.36
N ALA A 111 11.45 -3.73 -8.92
CA ALA A 111 10.69 -4.95 -8.69
C ALA A 111 10.87 -5.90 -9.87
N ASP A 112 11.61 -6.98 -9.65
CA ASP A 112 11.74 -8.09 -10.59
C ASP A 112 10.50 -9.01 -10.45
N ILE A 113 9.67 -9.05 -11.51
CA ILE A 113 8.39 -9.77 -11.52
C ILE A 113 8.53 -11.02 -12.38
N ARG A 114 8.50 -12.18 -11.73
CA ARG A 114 8.68 -13.47 -12.39
C ARG A 114 7.38 -14.25 -12.45
N GLY A 115 7.11 -14.86 -13.61
CA GLY A 115 5.94 -15.71 -13.79
C GLY A 115 4.61 -14.95 -13.94
N PHE A 116 4.66 -13.62 -14.13
CA PHE A 116 3.49 -12.80 -14.38
C PHE A 116 3.80 -11.77 -15.47
N SER A 117 3.00 -11.76 -16.53
CA SER A 117 3.12 -10.82 -17.63
C SER A 117 2.06 -9.74 -17.54
N PHE A 118 2.39 -8.49 -17.81
CA PHE A 118 1.45 -7.38 -17.73
C PHE A 118 1.73 -6.32 -18.80
N ASP A 119 0.67 -5.66 -19.26
CA ASP A 119 0.77 -4.58 -20.24
C ASP A 119 0.88 -3.22 -19.58
N SER A 120 0.09 -3.01 -18.54
CA SER A 120 0.01 -1.73 -17.86
C SER A 120 -0.01 -1.88 -16.35
N VAL A 121 0.48 -0.85 -15.67
CA VAL A 121 0.43 -0.72 -14.22
C VAL A 121 -0.28 0.58 -13.89
N ARG A 122 -1.23 0.52 -12.98
CA ARG A 122 -1.84 1.70 -12.35
C ARG A 122 -1.41 1.74 -10.89
N ALA A 123 -1.12 2.93 -10.41
CA ALA A 123 -0.75 3.06 -9.01
C ALA A 123 -1.38 4.29 -8.37
N ARG A 124 -1.62 4.17 -7.08
CA ARG A 124 -2.11 5.24 -6.20
C ARG A 124 -1.22 5.33 -4.98
N ILE A 125 -1.03 6.52 -4.48
CA ILE A 125 -0.16 6.80 -3.35
C ILE A 125 -0.88 7.62 -2.29
N LEU A 126 -0.57 7.31 -1.04
CA LEU A 126 -0.86 8.13 0.13
C LEU A 126 0.47 8.59 0.70
N SER A 127 0.75 9.88 0.67
CA SER A 127 2.03 10.44 1.14
C SER A 127 1.82 11.83 1.72
N ALA A 128 2.40 12.08 2.88
CA ALA A 128 2.45 13.39 3.52
C ALA A 128 3.49 13.35 4.65
N GLU A 129 3.74 14.48 5.28
CA GLU A 129 4.57 14.51 6.49
C GLU A 129 3.99 13.60 7.58
N SER A 130 4.86 13.04 8.42
CA SER A 130 4.48 12.02 9.42
C SER A 130 3.39 12.50 10.41
N ASN A 131 3.35 13.78 10.71
CA ASN A 131 2.36 14.43 11.60
C ASN A 131 1.11 14.92 10.86
N ALA A 132 1.07 14.90 9.53
CA ALA A 132 -0.09 15.34 8.76
C ALA A 132 -1.31 14.46 9.03
N HIS A 133 -2.46 15.10 9.13
CA HIS A 133 -3.76 14.47 9.38
C HIS A 133 -4.89 15.32 8.78
N ASN A 134 -6.05 14.72 8.63
CA ASN A 134 -7.25 15.40 8.17
C ASN A 134 -7.98 16.02 9.36
N THR A 135 -8.54 17.20 9.18
CA THR A 135 -9.37 17.92 10.16
C THR A 135 -10.71 18.29 9.55
N PHE A 136 -11.68 18.73 10.35
CA PHE A 136 -12.98 19.19 9.82
C PHE A 136 -12.89 20.48 9.00
N ASP A 137 -11.78 21.22 9.13
CA ASP A 137 -11.52 22.41 8.31
C ASP A 137 -10.72 22.07 7.04
N GLU A 138 -9.89 21.02 7.11
CA GLU A 138 -9.08 20.50 5.99
C GLU A 138 -9.29 18.98 5.85
N PRO A 139 -10.45 18.54 5.34
CA PRO A 139 -10.85 17.13 5.35
C PRO A 139 -10.04 16.24 4.40
N GLU A 140 -9.37 16.83 3.42
CA GLU A 140 -8.60 16.16 2.37
C GLU A 140 -7.11 16.56 2.38
N ASN A 141 -6.60 17.07 3.52
CA ASN A 141 -5.18 17.42 3.66
C ASN A 141 -4.25 16.24 3.36
N VAL A 142 -4.69 15.03 3.70
CA VAL A 142 -4.03 13.77 3.36
C VAL A 142 -5.03 12.87 2.66
N THR A 143 -4.85 12.67 1.37
CA THR A 143 -5.73 11.84 0.55
C THR A 143 -4.95 11.03 -0.47
N ILE A 144 -5.60 10.06 -1.07
CA ILE A 144 -5.02 9.23 -2.13
C ILE A 144 -4.89 10.05 -3.41
N THR A 145 -3.74 9.96 -4.05
CA THR A 145 -3.50 10.56 -5.37
C THR A 145 -3.02 9.50 -6.37
N GLU A 146 -3.20 9.74 -7.66
CA GLU A 146 -2.61 8.90 -8.69
C GLU A 146 -1.08 9.00 -8.65
N PHE A 147 -0.42 7.87 -8.94
CA PHE A 147 1.03 7.77 -8.97
C PHE A 147 1.47 7.24 -10.34
N ASP A 148 1.95 8.13 -11.18
CA ASP A 148 2.31 7.89 -12.59
C ASP A 148 3.82 7.67 -12.83
N LYS A 149 4.65 7.84 -11.79
CA LYS A 149 6.11 7.73 -11.87
C LYS A 149 6.60 6.29 -11.81
N ILE A 150 6.08 5.46 -12.69
CA ILE A 150 6.45 4.05 -12.82
C ILE A 150 7.04 3.83 -14.21
N THR A 151 8.20 3.19 -14.26
CA THR A 151 8.84 2.82 -15.52
C THR A 151 8.85 1.30 -15.65
N LYS A 152 8.35 0.79 -16.77
CA LYS A 152 8.47 -0.63 -17.11
C LYS A 152 9.91 -0.91 -17.55
N ILE A 153 10.48 -1.98 -17.03
CA ILE A 153 11.80 -2.51 -17.38
C ILE A 153 11.67 -3.97 -17.84
N ASP A 154 12.71 -4.54 -18.41
CA ASP A 154 12.66 -5.90 -18.97
C ASP A 154 12.26 -6.96 -17.94
N SER A 155 12.68 -6.81 -16.68
CA SER A 155 12.39 -7.73 -15.59
C SER A 155 11.15 -7.38 -14.77
N GLY A 156 10.51 -6.23 -15.02
CA GLY A 156 9.38 -5.78 -14.20
C GLY A 156 9.15 -4.27 -14.22
N ILE A 157 9.23 -3.62 -13.06
CA ILE A 157 8.98 -2.17 -12.92
C ILE A 157 10.00 -1.51 -11.99
N THR A 158 10.25 -0.23 -12.23
CA THR A 158 10.99 0.63 -11.29
C THR A 158 10.21 1.90 -10.98
N PHE A 159 10.30 2.37 -9.75
CA PHE A 159 9.63 3.58 -9.27
C PHE A 159 10.32 4.12 -8.01
N THR A 160 10.16 5.42 -7.74
CA THR A 160 10.75 6.07 -6.57
C THR A 160 9.67 6.54 -5.62
N LEU A 161 9.69 6.04 -4.39
CA LEU A 161 8.76 6.37 -3.33
C LEU A 161 9.27 7.55 -2.52
N PRO A 162 8.46 8.60 -2.28
CA PRO A 162 8.80 9.64 -1.32
C PRO A 162 8.85 9.09 0.11
N PRO A 163 9.46 9.81 1.06
CA PRO A 163 9.40 9.42 2.46
C PRO A 163 7.95 9.41 2.98
N VAL A 164 7.69 8.62 4.01
CA VAL A 164 6.37 8.49 4.66
C VAL A 164 5.27 8.28 3.64
N SER A 165 5.40 7.21 2.85
CA SER A 165 4.43 6.90 1.79
C SER A 165 3.96 5.45 1.83
N TYR A 166 2.70 5.26 1.45
CA TYR A 166 2.09 3.98 1.18
C TYR A 166 1.57 3.99 -0.25
N THR A 167 2.07 3.07 -1.07
CA THR A 167 1.75 2.99 -2.49
C THR A 167 1.09 1.65 -2.79
N HIS A 168 0.07 1.70 -3.62
CA HIS A 168 -0.69 0.57 -4.08
C HIS A 168 -0.61 0.53 -5.61
N LEU A 169 -0.05 -0.54 -6.15
CA LEU A 169 0.10 -0.79 -7.59
C LEU A 169 -0.80 -1.96 -8.00
N ARG A 170 -1.41 -1.83 -9.17
CA ARG A 170 -2.19 -2.91 -9.81
C ARG A 170 -1.70 -3.12 -11.23
N ALA A 171 -1.36 -4.35 -11.55
CA ALA A 171 -1.00 -4.78 -12.89
C ALA A 171 -2.01 -5.83 -13.36
N HIS A 172 -2.46 -5.67 -14.60
CA HIS A 172 -3.34 -6.66 -15.26
C HIS A 172 -2.51 -7.55 -16.15
N GLU A 173 -2.76 -8.86 -16.06
CA GLU A 173 -2.15 -9.82 -16.97
C GLU A 173 -2.62 -9.56 -18.40
N THR A 174 -1.67 -9.66 -19.33
CA THR A 174 -1.99 -9.70 -20.76
C THR A 174 -2.66 -11.04 -21.05
N VAL A 175 -3.94 -11.03 -21.35
CA VAL A 175 -4.58 -12.19 -21.96
C VAL A 175 -3.97 -12.34 -23.36
N LEU A 176 -3.04 -13.27 -23.52
CA LEU A 176 -2.65 -13.73 -24.82
C LEU A 176 -3.86 -14.41 -25.43
N ASP A 177 -4.59 -13.69 -26.30
CA ASP A 177 -5.52 -14.32 -27.21
C ASP A 177 -4.72 -15.33 -28.05
N ILE A 178 -4.73 -16.58 -27.61
CA ILE A 178 -4.28 -17.68 -28.45
C ILE A 178 -5.34 -17.84 -29.54
N VAL A 179 -5.16 -17.11 -30.62
CA VAL A 179 -5.89 -17.36 -31.84
C VAL A 179 -5.36 -18.67 -32.39
N CYS A 180 -6.09 -19.75 -32.17
CA CYS A 180 -5.90 -21.03 -32.83
C CYS A 180 -6.29 -20.95 -34.32
#